data_065e6e5f4fab1ed196bcc9d3ecd060dd
#
_entry.id   065e6e5f4fab1ed196bcc9d3ecd060dd
#
_cell.length_a   1.000
_cell.length_b   1.000
_cell.length_c   1.000
_cell.angle_alpha   90.00
_cell.angle_beta   90.00
_cell.angle_gamma   90.00
#
_symmetry.space_group_name_H-M   'P 1'
#
loop_
_entity.id
_entity.type
_entity.pdbx_description
1 polymer ?
#
loop_
_entity_poly.entity_id
_entity_poly.type
_entity_poly.pdbx_seq_one_letter_code
_entity_poly.pdbx_strand_id
1 'polypeptide(L)'
;MRGDTRVCHNLPMCGRFRLSRRKQVVVEHFDAFSDEQDWVPRYNIAPTQPVAVIRQNPTQPIRKLSLMRWGLIPSWAKDATGAASMINARAETASTKPAFADALKHRRCLIPADGFYEWKRSGKAKQPFCFEVNEGELFAFAGLWDRWKDANGTWIKTCSILTTAPNALTSAVHDRMPVILERDNYDLWLDPGMKNVEAVSELLNPYDARQMRSYPVSNHVNHAANDDEECSRPVELGETQGGLFVL
;
A
#
# COMPACT_ATOMS: atom_id res chain seq x y z
N MET A 1 -28.85 32.31 0.27
CA MET A 1 -27.52 32.06 -0.23
C MET A 1 -26.86 31.07 0.75
N ARG A 2 -26.83 29.81 0.44
CA ARG A 2 -26.17 28.77 1.26
C ARG A 2 -24.84 28.44 0.60
N GLY A 3 -23.75 28.80 1.26
CA GLY A 3 -22.40 28.52 0.80
C GLY A 3 -22.13 27.02 0.81
N ASP A 4 -21.84 26.51 -0.36
CA ASP A 4 -21.37 25.14 -0.59
C ASP A 4 -19.90 25.05 -0.15
N THR A 5 -19.68 24.66 1.09
CA THR A 5 -18.36 24.30 1.59
C THR A 5 -17.98 22.92 1.06
N ARG A 6 -17.42 22.89 -0.13
CA ARG A 6 -16.76 21.67 -0.64
C ARG A 6 -15.60 21.33 0.29
N VAL A 7 -15.85 20.36 1.14
CA VAL A 7 -14.82 19.67 1.93
C VAL A 7 -13.77 19.13 0.95
N CYS A 8 -12.59 19.70 0.97
CA CYS A 8 -11.43 19.15 0.29
C CYS A 8 -11.19 17.76 0.85
N HIS A 9 -11.63 16.73 0.14
CA HIS A 9 -11.31 15.36 0.49
C HIS A 9 -9.79 15.23 0.45
N ASN A 10 -9.19 15.06 1.60
CA ASN A 10 -7.82 14.55 1.73
C ASN A 10 -7.79 13.23 0.98
N LEU A 11 -7.06 13.15 -0.13
CA LEU A 11 -6.79 11.87 -0.76
C LEU A 11 -6.13 10.97 0.28
N PRO A 12 -6.61 9.74 0.45
CA PRO A 12 -6.00 8.81 1.40
C PRO A 12 -4.52 8.62 1.04
N MET A 13 -3.67 8.65 2.05
CA MET A 13 -2.24 8.41 1.98
C MET A 13 -1.96 7.06 1.34
N CYS A 14 -0.85 6.93 0.59
CA CYS A 14 -0.42 5.69 -0.04
C CYS A 14 -1.58 4.95 -0.72
N GLY A 15 -2.28 5.68 -1.60
CA GLY A 15 -3.46 5.20 -2.30
C GLY A 15 -3.16 4.62 -3.68
N ARG A 16 -1.90 4.41 -4.02
CA ARG A 16 -1.53 3.91 -5.34
C ARG A 16 -0.18 3.20 -5.31
N PHE A 17 -0.09 2.00 -5.90
CA PHE A 17 1.16 1.27 -6.04
C PHE A 17 1.19 0.45 -7.32
N ARG A 18 2.33 -0.14 -7.64
CA ARG A 18 2.48 -1.04 -8.78
C ARG A 18 3.00 -2.40 -8.35
N LEU A 19 2.66 -3.42 -9.13
CA LEU A 19 3.23 -4.75 -9.12
C LEU A 19 3.42 -5.16 -10.58
N SER A 20 4.52 -4.73 -11.19
CA SER A 20 4.80 -4.93 -12.61
C SER A 20 5.43 -6.29 -12.91
N ARG A 21 5.45 -7.20 -11.94
CA ARG A 21 5.99 -8.54 -12.07
C ARG A 21 4.89 -9.58 -12.31
N ARG A 22 5.18 -10.58 -13.12
CA ARG A 22 4.28 -11.74 -13.32
C ARG A 22 4.18 -12.57 -12.04
N LYS A 23 3.08 -13.30 -11.88
CA LYS A 23 2.81 -14.15 -10.72
C LYS A 23 3.97 -15.07 -10.37
N GLN A 24 4.57 -15.75 -11.36
CA GLN A 24 5.66 -16.68 -11.14
C GLN A 24 6.84 -16.02 -10.41
N VAL A 25 7.27 -14.83 -10.85
CA VAL A 25 8.37 -14.09 -10.22
C VAL A 25 8.01 -13.71 -8.76
N VAL A 26 6.76 -13.34 -8.52
CA VAL A 26 6.30 -12.96 -7.16
C VAL A 26 6.28 -14.19 -6.24
N VAL A 27 5.73 -15.31 -6.67
CA VAL A 27 5.67 -16.53 -5.83
C VAL A 27 7.06 -17.07 -5.52
N GLU A 28 8.00 -17.02 -6.49
CA GLU A 28 9.39 -17.43 -6.29
C GLU A 28 10.11 -16.51 -5.31
N HIS A 29 9.98 -15.17 -5.48
CA HIS A 29 10.64 -14.19 -4.60
C HIS A 29 10.21 -14.32 -3.14
N PHE A 30 8.92 -14.61 -2.89
CA PHE A 30 8.36 -14.69 -1.54
C PHE A 30 8.26 -16.13 -0.99
N ASP A 31 8.77 -17.12 -1.69
CA ASP A 31 8.64 -18.54 -1.35
C ASP A 31 7.18 -18.89 -0.99
N ALA A 32 6.27 -18.57 -1.90
CA ALA A 32 4.84 -18.74 -1.71
C ALA A 32 4.23 -19.69 -2.72
N PHE A 33 3.16 -20.35 -2.33
CA PHE A 33 2.29 -21.12 -3.22
C PHE A 33 1.09 -20.26 -3.66
N SER A 34 0.61 -20.44 -4.89
CA SER A 34 -0.61 -19.79 -5.37
C SER A 34 -1.39 -20.67 -6.34
N ASP A 35 -2.68 -20.79 -6.10
CA ASP A 35 -3.69 -21.39 -6.99
C ASP A 35 -4.45 -20.33 -7.82
N GLU A 36 -4.10 -19.06 -7.68
CA GLU A 36 -4.67 -17.97 -8.47
C GLU A 36 -4.27 -18.09 -9.94
N GLN A 37 -5.12 -17.61 -10.84
CA GLN A 37 -4.78 -17.49 -12.26
C GLN A 37 -3.63 -16.52 -12.46
N ASP A 38 -2.93 -16.63 -13.60
CA ASP A 38 -1.92 -15.64 -13.97
C ASP A 38 -2.57 -14.28 -14.18
N TRP A 39 -1.84 -13.24 -13.80
CA TRP A 39 -2.23 -11.86 -14.03
C TRP A 39 -1.26 -11.14 -14.97
N VAL A 40 -1.74 -10.08 -15.59
CA VAL A 40 -0.88 -9.14 -16.31
C VAL A 40 -0.20 -8.20 -15.31
N PRO A 41 1.03 -7.72 -15.61
CA PRO A 41 1.67 -6.67 -14.82
C PRO A 41 0.74 -5.48 -14.58
N ARG A 42 0.77 -4.94 -13.36
CA ARG A 42 -0.06 -3.82 -12.93
C ARG A 42 0.83 -2.64 -12.56
N TYR A 43 0.57 -1.51 -13.18
CA TYR A 43 1.39 -0.30 -13.00
C TYR A 43 0.69 0.79 -12.18
N ASN A 44 -0.61 0.62 -11.90
CA ASN A 44 -1.40 1.66 -11.25
C ASN A 44 -2.55 1.07 -10.43
N ILE A 45 -2.21 0.24 -9.45
CA ILE A 45 -3.17 -0.40 -8.55
C ILE A 45 -3.78 0.65 -7.64
N ALA A 46 -5.11 0.74 -7.63
CA ALA A 46 -5.90 1.71 -6.88
C ALA A 46 -6.75 1.05 -5.78
N PRO A 47 -7.20 1.82 -4.76
CA PRO A 47 -8.12 1.34 -3.75
C PRO A 47 -9.32 0.60 -4.30
N THR A 48 -9.83 -0.36 -3.55
CA THR A 48 -10.96 -1.25 -3.85
C THR A 48 -10.71 -2.32 -4.92
N GLN A 49 -9.57 -2.27 -5.60
CA GLN A 49 -9.17 -3.29 -6.56
C GLN A 49 -8.62 -4.54 -5.84
N PRO A 50 -8.61 -5.72 -6.51
CA PRO A 50 -7.94 -6.90 -6.02
C PRO A 50 -6.41 -6.71 -6.08
N VAL A 51 -5.73 -7.11 -5.02
CA VAL A 51 -4.27 -7.05 -4.86
C VAL A 51 -3.72 -8.39 -4.40
N ALA A 52 -2.48 -8.70 -4.77
CA ALA A 52 -1.78 -9.88 -4.28
C ALA A 52 -1.48 -9.74 -2.79
N VAL A 53 -1.80 -10.76 -2.02
CA VAL A 53 -1.59 -10.83 -0.57
C VAL A 53 -0.99 -12.17 -0.21
N ILE A 54 0.12 -12.15 0.52
CA ILE A 54 0.80 -13.35 1.01
C ILE A 54 0.57 -13.50 2.51
N ARG A 55 0.16 -14.69 2.91
CA ARG A 55 -0.12 -15.05 4.29
C ARG A 55 0.55 -16.38 4.65
N GLN A 56 0.94 -16.52 5.90
CA GLN A 56 1.35 -17.81 6.43
C GLN A 56 0.12 -18.68 6.71
N ASN A 57 0.20 -19.96 6.36
CA ASN A 57 -0.79 -20.94 6.80
C ASN A 57 -0.64 -21.15 8.32
N PRO A 58 -1.72 -21.10 9.12
CA PRO A 58 -1.61 -21.22 10.57
C PRO A 58 -1.23 -22.64 11.07
N THR A 59 -1.38 -23.65 10.22
CA THR A 59 -1.14 -25.06 10.60
C THR A 59 0.05 -25.68 9.87
N GLN A 60 0.57 -25.02 8.86
CA GLN A 60 1.68 -25.50 8.04
C GLN A 60 2.64 -24.33 7.72
N PRO A 61 3.95 -24.56 7.65
CA PRO A 61 4.92 -23.51 7.33
C PRO A 61 4.92 -23.18 5.81
N ILE A 62 3.75 -22.93 5.25
CA ILE A 62 3.54 -22.63 3.83
C ILE A 62 2.96 -21.25 3.69
N ARG A 63 3.62 -20.39 2.93
CA ARG A 63 3.09 -19.10 2.53
C ARG A 63 2.14 -19.28 1.35
N LYS A 64 0.94 -18.69 1.46
CA LYS A 64 -0.05 -18.71 0.37
C LYS A 64 -0.28 -17.30 -0.15
N LEU A 65 -0.10 -17.12 -1.45
CA LEU A 65 -0.52 -15.93 -2.17
C LEU A 65 -1.97 -16.09 -2.64
N SER A 66 -2.78 -15.09 -2.42
CA SER A 66 -4.17 -15.00 -2.91
C SER A 66 -4.54 -13.55 -3.19
N LEU A 67 -5.54 -13.32 -4.04
CA LEU A 67 -6.07 -11.99 -4.29
C LEU A 67 -7.04 -11.58 -3.18
N MET A 68 -6.93 -10.33 -2.72
CA MET A 68 -7.85 -9.72 -1.75
C MET A 68 -8.21 -8.31 -2.20
N ARG A 69 -9.39 -7.84 -1.81
CA ARG A 69 -9.79 -6.45 -2.07
C ARG A 69 -9.00 -5.50 -1.17
N TRP A 70 -8.40 -4.49 -1.74
CA TRP A 70 -7.74 -3.43 -0.98
C TRP A 70 -8.75 -2.42 -0.41
N GLY A 71 -8.85 -2.36 0.89
CA GLY A 71 -9.84 -1.64 1.68
C GLY A 71 -10.49 -2.59 2.66
N LEU A 72 -9.94 -2.64 3.89
CA LEU A 72 -10.32 -3.60 4.91
C LEU A 72 -11.77 -3.41 5.35
N ILE A 73 -12.50 -4.51 5.42
CA ILE A 73 -13.83 -4.58 6.04
C ILE A 73 -13.68 -5.47 7.27
N PRO A 74 -13.80 -4.91 8.49
CA PRO A 74 -13.72 -5.72 9.69
C PRO A 74 -14.80 -6.80 9.70
N SER A 75 -14.51 -7.98 10.23
CA SER A 75 -15.44 -9.13 10.26
C SER A 75 -16.78 -8.84 10.93
N TRP A 76 -16.81 -7.88 11.86
CA TRP A 76 -17.99 -7.43 12.58
C TRP A 76 -18.76 -6.28 11.90
N ALA A 77 -18.26 -5.74 10.77
CA ALA A 77 -18.92 -4.63 10.08
C ALA A 77 -20.29 -5.05 9.53
N LYS A 78 -21.27 -4.16 9.64
CA LYS A 78 -22.63 -4.42 9.14
C LYS A 78 -22.70 -4.34 7.61
N ASP A 79 -21.84 -3.51 7.01
CA ASP A 79 -21.79 -3.29 5.58
C ASP A 79 -20.35 -2.91 5.13
N ALA A 80 -20.16 -2.75 3.84
CA ALA A 80 -18.86 -2.45 3.21
C ALA A 80 -18.60 -0.95 3.00
N THR A 81 -19.46 -0.05 3.48
CA THR A 81 -19.39 1.40 3.15
C THR A 81 -18.10 2.06 3.66
N GLY A 82 -17.55 1.58 4.79
CA GLY A 82 -16.29 2.06 5.36
C GLY A 82 -15.01 1.59 4.65
N ALA A 83 -15.08 0.60 3.77
CA ALA A 83 -13.90 -0.05 3.19
C ALA A 83 -12.93 0.91 2.47
N ALA A 84 -13.48 1.87 1.71
CA ALA A 84 -12.68 2.83 0.95
C ALA A 84 -11.84 3.77 1.84
N SER A 85 -12.23 3.97 3.10
CA SER A 85 -11.48 4.74 4.09
C SER A 85 -10.48 3.88 4.88
N MET A 86 -10.54 2.55 4.76
CA MET A 86 -9.69 1.59 5.47
C MET A 86 -8.65 0.92 4.56
N ILE A 87 -8.20 1.63 3.52
CA ILE A 87 -7.10 1.17 2.68
C ILE A 87 -5.77 1.19 3.42
N ASN A 88 -5.64 2.08 4.41
CA ASN A 88 -4.46 2.23 5.25
C ASN A 88 -4.80 2.15 6.74
N ALA A 89 -3.89 1.56 7.51
CA ALA A 89 -3.89 1.56 8.97
C ALA A 89 -2.62 2.24 9.48
N ARG A 90 -2.75 3.22 10.38
CA ARG A 90 -1.57 3.87 10.98
C ARG A 90 -0.92 2.92 11.98
N ALA A 91 0.37 2.65 11.84
CA ALA A 91 1.13 1.79 12.73
C ALA A 91 0.96 2.17 14.20
N GLU A 92 1.01 3.47 14.51
CA GLU A 92 0.95 4.03 15.86
C GLU A 92 -0.37 3.76 16.58
N THR A 93 -1.43 3.50 15.83
CA THR A 93 -2.78 3.31 16.41
C THR A 93 -3.44 1.98 16.02
N ALA A 94 -2.77 1.17 15.20
CA ALA A 94 -3.34 -0.09 14.72
C ALA A 94 -3.66 -1.07 15.87
N SER A 95 -2.85 -1.06 16.93
CA SER A 95 -3.03 -1.92 18.12
C SER A 95 -4.26 -1.54 18.97
N THR A 96 -4.73 -0.30 18.89
CA THR A 96 -5.83 0.22 19.72
C THR A 96 -7.12 0.44 18.96
N LYS A 97 -7.06 0.61 17.64
CA LYS A 97 -8.26 0.82 16.82
C LYS A 97 -9.04 -0.49 16.61
N PRO A 98 -10.33 -0.55 16.94
CA PRO A 98 -11.13 -1.79 16.83
C PRO A 98 -11.11 -2.42 15.43
N ALA A 99 -10.98 -1.62 14.38
CA ALA A 99 -10.94 -2.12 13.00
C ALA A 99 -9.66 -2.91 12.68
N PHE A 100 -8.57 -2.66 13.39
CA PHE A 100 -7.24 -3.19 13.06
C PHE A 100 -6.60 -4.02 14.17
N ALA A 101 -6.97 -3.81 15.45
CA ALA A 101 -6.30 -4.40 16.60
C ALA A 101 -6.24 -5.93 16.55
N ASP A 102 -7.37 -6.57 16.24
CA ASP A 102 -7.44 -8.02 16.14
C ASP A 102 -6.69 -8.55 14.89
N ALA A 103 -6.75 -7.82 13.78
CA ALA A 103 -6.00 -8.16 12.59
C ALA A 103 -4.47 -8.02 12.79
N LEU A 104 -4.01 -7.01 13.51
CA LEU A 104 -2.60 -6.83 13.85
C LEU A 104 -2.08 -8.01 14.70
N LYS A 105 -2.91 -8.53 15.61
CA LYS A 105 -2.56 -9.65 16.47
C LYS A 105 -2.58 -11.01 15.75
N HIS A 106 -3.50 -11.21 14.80
CA HIS A 106 -3.82 -12.55 14.28
C HIS A 106 -3.82 -12.68 12.77
N ARG A 107 -3.88 -11.58 12.02
CA ARG A 107 -4.11 -11.60 10.58
C ARG A 107 -3.20 -10.60 9.84
N ARG A 108 -1.90 -10.78 10.06
CA ARG A 108 -0.87 -10.06 9.31
C ARG A 108 -0.64 -10.71 7.96
N CYS A 109 -0.19 -9.89 7.00
CA CYS A 109 0.12 -10.36 5.66
C CYS A 109 1.20 -9.47 5.02
N LEU A 110 1.79 -9.95 3.93
CA LEU A 110 2.62 -9.17 3.04
C LEU A 110 1.80 -8.75 1.83
N ILE A 111 1.98 -7.52 1.37
CA ILE A 111 1.39 -7.04 0.12
C ILE A 111 2.55 -6.71 -0.83
N PRO A 112 2.84 -7.61 -1.81
CA PRO A 112 3.93 -7.41 -2.77
C PRO A 112 3.77 -6.17 -3.63
N ALA A 113 4.88 -5.47 -3.86
CA ALA A 113 4.97 -4.31 -4.73
C ALA A 113 6.39 -4.20 -5.31
N ASP A 114 6.55 -3.43 -6.37
CA ASP A 114 7.85 -3.01 -6.91
C ASP A 114 7.95 -1.48 -7.10
N GLY A 115 6.94 -0.74 -6.61
CA GLY A 115 6.92 0.71 -6.52
C GLY A 115 5.60 1.23 -5.99
N PHE A 116 5.60 2.46 -5.46
CA PHE A 116 4.39 3.14 -5.03
C PHE A 116 4.43 4.62 -5.41
N TYR A 117 3.26 5.27 -5.37
CA TYR A 117 3.13 6.65 -5.81
C TYR A 117 2.64 7.53 -4.67
N GLU A 118 3.22 8.74 -4.59
CA GLU A 118 2.76 9.82 -3.75
C GLU A 118 2.79 11.15 -4.49
N TRP A 119 2.00 12.12 -4.04
CA TRP A 119 1.79 13.37 -4.73
C TRP A 119 2.33 14.54 -3.93
N LYS A 120 3.37 15.18 -4.45
CA LYS A 120 3.87 16.43 -3.93
C LYS A 120 2.89 17.56 -4.28
N ARG A 121 2.42 18.27 -3.25
CA ARG A 121 1.57 19.45 -3.44
C ARG A 121 2.41 20.69 -3.63
N SER A 122 2.10 21.48 -4.67
CA SER A 122 2.65 22.81 -4.90
C SER A 122 1.49 23.75 -5.24
N GLY A 123 0.98 24.46 -4.24
CA GLY A 123 -0.25 25.24 -4.37
C GLY A 123 -1.45 24.36 -4.76
N LYS A 124 -2.06 24.65 -5.93
CA LYS A 124 -3.18 23.87 -6.49
C LYS A 124 -2.72 22.66 -7.31
N ALA A 125 -1.47 22.62 -7.72
CA ALA A 125 -0.92 21.54 -8.52
C ALA A 125 -0.48 20.37 -7.64
N LYS A 126 -0.54 19.16 -8.21
CA LYS A 126 -0.06 17.92 -7.59
C LYS A 126 0.85 17.22 -8.59
N GLN A 127 2.12 17.08 -8.23
CA GLN A 127 3.09 16.34 -9.02
C GLN A 127 3.23 14.94 -8.44
N PRO A 128 2.90 13.87 -9.19
CA PRO A 128 3.12 12.50 -8.75
C PRO A 128 4.60 12.13 -8.83
N PHE A 129 5.04 11.36 -7.83
CA PHE A 129 6.36 10.75 -7.74
C PHE A 129 6.20 9.24 -7.60
N CYS A 130 7.02 8.48 -8.28
CA CYS A 130 7.19 7.06 -8.06
C CYS A 130 8.34 6.84 -7.06
N PHE A 131 8.14 5.94 -6.13
CA PHE A 131 9.13 5.49 -5.15
C PHE A 131 9.43 4.02 -5.38
N GLU A 132 10.67 3.64 -5.34
CA GLU A 132 11.17 2.28 -5.52
C GLU A 132 12.19 1.92 -4.44
N VAL A 133 12.31 0.63 -4.18
CA VAL A 133 13.34 0.03 -3.33
C VAL A 133 14.37 -0.62 -4.25
N ASN A 134 15.68 -0.46 -3.95
CA ASN A 134 16.79 -1.09 -4.68
C ASN A 134 16.57 -1.10 -6.22
N GLU A 135 16.29 0.07 -6.80
CA GLU A 135 16.11 0.23 -8.26
C GLU A 135 14.94 -0.56 -8.87
N GLY A 136 13.86 -0.77 -8.10
CA GLY A 136 12.64 -1.43 -8.56
C GLY A 136 12.63 -2.93 -8.33
N GLU A 137 13.35 -3.41 -7.34
CA GLU A 137 13.20 -4.78 -6.84
C GLU A 137 11.84 -5.00 -6.19
N LEU A 138 11.44 -6.27 -6.09
CA LEU A 138 10.26 -6.67 -5.33
C LEU A 138 10.50 -6.46 -3.83
N PHE A 139 9.53 -5.85 -3.19
CA PHE A 139 9.45 -5.70 -1.74
C PHE A 139 8.03 -5.99 -1.24
N ALA A 140 7.81 -5.96 0.05
CA ALA A 140 6.48 -6.09 0.60
C ALA A 140 6.13 -4.95 1.56
N PHE A 141 4.91 -4.46 1.43
CA PHE A 141 4.28 -3.68 2.49
C PHE A 141 3.83 -4.59 3.63
N ALA A 142 3.97 -4.13 4.87
CA ALA A 142 3.28 -4.72 6.00
C ALA A 142 1.77 -4.50 5.84
N GLY A 143 1.01 -5.58 5.84
CA GLY A 143 -0.43 -5.56 5.65
C GLY A 143 -1.19 -6.24 6.76
N LEU A 144 -2.44 -5.86 6.90
CA LEU A 144 -3.45 -6.52 7.73
C LEU A 144 -4.56 -7.03 6.82
N TRP A 145 -5.18 -8.15 7.17
CA TRP A 145 -6.30 -8.68 6.40
C TRP A 145 -7.44 -9.11 7.31
N ASP A 146 -8.65 -9.14 6.76
CA ASP A 146 -9.81 -9.71 7.43
C ASP A 146 -10.72 -10.40 6.40
N ARG A 147 -11.67 -11.18 6.90
CA ARG A 147 -12.74 -11.77 6.12
C ARG A 147 -14.07 -11.28 6.64
N TRP A 148 -14.88 -10.79 5.76
CA TRP A 148 -16.22 -10.30 6.05
C TRP A 148 -17.25 -11.09 5.24
N LYS A 149 -18.41 -11.32 5.82
CA LYS A 149 -19.51 -12.05 5.18
C LYS A 149 -20.57 -11.05 4.75
N ASP A 150 -20.84 -10.97 3.44
CA ASP A 150 -21.85 -10.07 2.91
C ASP A 150 -23.30 -10.53 3.22
N ALA A 151 -24.29 -9.72 2.86
CA ALA A 151 -25.70 -10.00 3.08
C ALA A 151 -26.18 -11.28 2.35
N ASN A 152 -25.49 -11.71 1.29
CA ASN A 152 -25.79 -12.93 0.52
C ASN A 152 -25.09 -14.16 1.10
N GLY A 153 -24.32 -14.00 2.17
CA GLY A 153 -23.56 -15.07 2.78
C GLY A 153 -22.20 -15.36 2.13
N THR A 154 -21.74 -14.52 1.19
CA THR A 154 -20.45 -14.67 0.51
C THR A 154 -19.33 -14.12 1.36
N TRP A 155 -18.23 -14.89 1.47
CA TRP A 155 -17.03 -14.44 2.17
C TRP A 155 -16.16 -13.58 1.26
N ILE A 156 -15.92 -12.35 1.68
CA ILE A 156 -15.03 -11.39 1.02
C ILE A 156 -13.78 -11.22 1.88
N LYS A 157 -12.60 -11.47 1.29
CA LYS A 157 -11.31 -11.20 1.93
C LYS A 157 -10.84 -9.82 1.54
N THR A 158 -10.41 -9.05 2.54
CA THR A 158 -9.98 -7.66 2.36
C THR A 158 -8.67 -7.40 3.09
N CYS A 159 -7.92 -6.39 2.65
CA CYS A 159 -6.65 -6.03 3.28
C CYS A 159 -6.48 -4.52 3.40
N SER A 160 -5.54 -4.12 4.25
CA SER A 160 -5.11 -2.74 4.49
C SER A 160 -3.59 -2.69 4.55
N ILE A 161 -2.98 -1.62 4.04
CA ILE A 161 -1.55 -1.37 4.15
C ILE A 161 -1.27 -0.59 5.43
N LEU A 162 -0.28 -1.01 6.22
CA LEU A 162 0.21 -0.23 7.35
C LEU A 162 1.04 0.96 6.86
N THR A 163 0.87 2.09 7.53
CA THR A 163 1.63 3.33 7.23
C THR A 163 2.31 3.84 8.49
N THR A 164 3.47 4.46 8.32
CA THR A 164 4.29 5.03 9.38
C THR A 164 4.74 6.46 9.04
N ALA A 165 5.52 7.09 9.90
CA ALA A 165 6.16 8.37 9.62
C ALA A 165 7.02 8.29 8.33
N PRO A 166 7.23 9.39 7.61
CA PRO A 166 8.05 9.39 6.41
C PRO A 166 9.54 9.26 6.78
N ASN A 167 10.33 8.65 5.91
CA ASN A 167 11.78 8.75 5.96
C ASN A 167 12.28 10.04 5.30
N ALA A 168 13.60 10.26 5.26
CA ALA A 168 14.20 11.47 4.69
C ALA A 168 13.81 11.68 3.20
N LEU A 169 13.65 10.61 2.42
CA LEU A 169 13.28 10.69 1.00
C LEU A 169 11.80 11.02 0.81
N THR A 170 10.91 10.29 1.49
CA THR A 170 9.46 10.43 1.31
C THR A 170 8.92 11.72 1.92
N SER A 171 9.57 12.26 2.97
CA SER A 171 9.18 13.52 3.63
C SER A 171 9.18 14.74 2.70
N ALA A 172 9.97 14.70 1.63
CA ALA A 172 9.99 15.76 0.60
C ALA A 172 8.69 15.82 -0.23
N VAL A 173 7.87 14.76 -0.19
CA VAL A 173 6.66 14.61 -1.00
C VAL A 173 5.41 14.47 -0.13
N HIS A 174 5.46 13.68 0.94
CA HIS A 174 4.32 13.36 1.79
C HIS A 174 4.75 13.18 3.27
N ASP A 175 3.83 13.42 4.21
CA ASP A 175 4.03 13.31 5.66
C ASP A 175 3.91 11.88 6.22
N ARG A 176 3.66 10.91 5.37
CA ARG A 176 3.56 9.47 5.69
C ARG A 176 4.18 8.63 4.58
N MET A 177 4.53 7.39 4.92
CA MET A 177 4.92 6.36 3.95
C MET A 177 4.32 5.00 4.33
N PRO A 178 4.18 4.06 3.38
CA PRO A 178 3.83 2.68 3.71
C PRO A 178 4.95 2.05 4.54
N VAL A 179 4.59 1.15 5.44
CA VAL A 179 5.57 0.30 6.12
C VAL A 179 6.08 -0.73 5.12
N ILE A 180 7.34 -0.63 4.75
CA ILE A 180 8.05 -1.61 3.93
C ILE A 180 8.86 -2.49 4.88
N LEU A 181 8.70 -3.79 4.77
CA LEU A 181 9.42 -4.75 5.61
C LEU A 181 10.73 -5.18 4.95
N GLU A 182 11.79 -5.28 5.75
CA GLU A 182 13.00 -5.97 5.35
C GLU A 182 12.71 -7.46 5.14
N ARG A 183 13.35 -8.08 4.16
CA ARG A 183 13.12 -9.48 3.79
C ARG A 183 13.31 -10.45 4.96
N ASP A 184 14.30 -10.19 5.79
CA ASP A 184 14.64 -11.01 6.97
C ASP A 184 13.52 -10.97 8.04
N ASN A 185 12.64 -10.00 7.98
CA ASN A 185 11.53 -9.84 8.92
C ASN A 185 10.21 -10.47 8.43
N TYR A 186 10.18 -11.05 7.23
CA TYR A 186 8.93 -11.61 6.67
C TYR A 186 8.40 -12.78 7.50
N ASP A 187 9.28 -13.67 7.96
CA ASP A 187 8.87 -14.82 8.78
C ASP A 187 8.30 -14.38 10.12
N LEU A 188 8.98 -13.47 10.80
CA LEU A 188 8.50 -12.92 12.08
C LEU A 188 7.16 -12.20 11.92
N TRP A 189 7.02 -11.39 10.84
CA TRP A 189 5.77 -10.69 10.56
C TRP A 189 4.61 -11.64 10.26
N LEU A 190 4.86 -12.70 9.52
CA LEU A 190 3.84 -13.66 9.09
C LEU A 190 3.56 -14.75 10.12
N ASP A 191 4.38 -14.92 11.16
CA ASP A 191 4.23 -15.99 12.15
C ASP A 191 2.88 -15.91 12.86
N PRO A 192 1.97 -16.88 12.66
CA PRO A 192 0.66 -16.90 13.31
C PRO A 192 0.75 -17.17 14.82
N GLY A 193 1.89 -17.70 15.30
CA GLY A 193 2.19 -17.91 16.72
C GLY A 193 2.63 -16.63 17.44
N MET A 194 3.14 -15.66 16.72
CA MET A 194 3.60 -14.37 17.25
C MET A 194 2.40 -13.47 17.59
N LYS A 195 1.97 -13.47 18.83
CA LYS A 195 0.85 -12.67 19.35
C LYS A 195 1.29 -11.46 20.16
N ASN A 196 2.59 -11.30 20.38
CA ASN A 196 3.15 -10.13 21.04
C ASN A 196 3.12 -8.95 20.08
N VAL A 197 2.14 -8.05 20.28
CA VAL A 197 1.92 -6.87 19.43
C VAL A 197 3.09 -5.89 19.53
N GLU A 198 3.75 -5.79 20.68
CA GLU A 198 4.89 -4.91 20.88
C GLU A 198 6.07 -5.36 19.99
N ALA A 199 6.39 -6.65 20.00
CA ALA A 199 7.48 -7.20 19.18
C ALA A 199 7.25 -7.00 17.67
N VAL A 200 6.02 -7.18 17.18
CA VAL A 200 5.72 -6.92 15.76
C VAL A 200 5.63 -5.43 15.44
N SER A 201 5.31 -4.59 16.42
CA SER A 201 5.26 -3.14 16.23
C SER A 201 6.65 -2.52 16.04
N GLU A 202 7.70 -3.15 16.56
CA GLU A 202 9.09 -2.74 16.34
C GLU A 202 9.50 -2.85 14.85
N LEU A 203 8.80 -3.65 14.06
CA LEU A 203 9.02 -3.76 12.62
C LEU A 203 8.36 -2.62 11.80
N LEU A 204 7.49 -1.82 12.43
CA LEU A 204 6.65 -0.83 11.75
C LEU A 204 7.33 0.55 11.63
N ASN A 205 8.63 0.56 11.40
CA ASN A 205 9.44 1.76 11.25
C ASN A 205 9.51 2.24 9.78
N PRO A 206 9.90 3.51 9.55
CA PRO A 206 10.24 3.98 8.21
C PRO A 206 11.39 3.16 7.62
N TYR A 207 11.25 2.77 6.34
CA TYR A 207 12.29 2.06 5.61
C TYR A 207 13.52 2.96 5.36
N ASP A 208 14.72 2.36 5.27
CA ASP A 208 15.96 3.13 5.07
C ASP A 208 15.93 3.90 3.73
N ALA A 209 15.98 5.23 3.82
CA ALA A 209 15.92 6.10 2.65
C ALA A 209 17.09 5.87 1.67
N ARG A 210 18.24 5.36 2.14
CA ARG A 210 19.42 5.06 1.30
C ARG A 210 19.19 3.88 0.36
N GLN A 211 18.25 3.00 0.67
CA GLN A 211 17.86 1.87 -0.16
C GLN A 211 16.68 2.21 -1.07
N MET A 212 16.28 3.47 -1.13
CA MET A 212 15.14 3.92 -1.93
C MET A 212 15.57 4.99 -2.92
N ARG A 213 14.83 5.05 -4.02
CA ARG A 213 14.89 6.18 -4.94
C ARG A 213 13.50 6.72 -5.23
N SER A 214 13.43 7.97 -5.68
CA SER A 214 12.19 8.56 -6.15
C SER A 214 12.44 9.43 -7.38
N TYR A 215 11.45 9.48 -8.24
CA TYR A 215 11.49 10.31 -9.44
C TYR A 215 10.07 10.79 -9.80
N PRO A 216 9.94 11.97 -10.42
CA PRO A 216 8.66 12.47 -10.89
C PRO A 216 8.15 11.61 -12.05
N VAL A 217 6.85 11.40 -12.09
CA VAL A 217 6.16 10.70 -13.18
C VAL A 217 5.08 11.60 -13.79
N SER A 218 4.56 11.23 -14.95
CA SER A 218 3.53 12.02 -15.62
C SER A 218 2.20 11.96 -14.87
N ASN A 219 1.32 12.94 -15.16
CA ASN A 219 -0.06 12.96 -14.63
C ASN A 219 -0.94 11.81 -15.17
N HIS A 220 -0.43 10.98 -16.07
CA HIS A 220 -1.08 9.78 -16.58
C HIS A 220 -1.51 8.85 -15.43
N VAL A 221 -0.69 8.71 -14.40
CA VAL A 221 -0.96 7.91 -13.19
C VAL A 221 -2.16 8.41 -12.38
N ASN A 222 -2.60 9.66 -12.54
CA ASN A 222 -3.72 10.21 -11.77
C ASN A 222 -5.04 9.48 -12.04
N HIS A 223 -5.23 8.98 -13.24
CA HIS A 223 -6.42 8.23 -13.62
C HIS A 223 -6.22 6.74 -13.36
N ALA A 224 -7.01 6.18 -12.45
CA ALA A 224 -6.90 4.76 -12.07
C ALA A 224 -7.21 3.76 -13.20
N ALA A 225 -7.81 4.23 -14.29
CA ALA A 225 -8.04 3.42 -15.49
C ALA A 225 -6.77 3.25 -16.35
N ASN A 226 -5.79 4.14 -16.20
CA ASN A 226 -4.50 4.00 -16.84
C ASN A 226 -3.66 3.01 -15.99
N ASP A 227 -3.29 1.89 -16.56
CA ASP A 227 -2.56 0.83 -15.85
C ASP A 227 -1.53 0.19 -16.79
N ASP A 228 -0.65 1.01 -17.32
CA ASP A 228 0.41 0.69 -18.27
C ASP A 228 1.75 1.28 -17.80
N GLU A 229 2.83 0.95 -18.50
CA GLU A 229 4.20 1.35 -18.15
C GLU A 229 4.40 2.87 -18.10
N GLU A 230 3.62 3.64 -18.87
CA GLU A 230 3.68 5.10 -18.87
C GLU A 230 3.34 5.71 -17.49
N CYS A 231 2.59 4.98 -16.65
CA CYS A 231 2.29 5.41 -15.28
C CYS A 231 3.55 5.58 -14.42
N SER A 232 4.61 4.81 -14.70
CA SER A 232 5.86 4.83 -13.93
C SER A 232 7.06 5.37 -14.71
N ARG A 233 6.85 5.89 -15.93
CA ARG A 233 7.95 6.48 -16.72
C ARG A 233 8.42 7.78 -16.08
N PRO A 234 9.73 7.96 -15.82
CA PRO A 234 10.29 9.22 -15.35
C PRO A 234 10.01 10.37 -16.32
N VAL A 235 9.71 11.54 -15.78
CA VAL A 235 9.58 12.78 -16.56
C VAL A 235 10.52 13.85 -16.02
N GLU A 236 11.03 14.71 -16.89
CA GLU A 236 11.76 15.90 -16.47
C GLU A 236 10.76 16.96 -15.99
N LEU A 237 10.97 17.47 -14.79
CA LEU A 237 10.24 18.65 -14.32
C LEU A 237 10.87 19.84 -15.03
N GLY A 238 10.15 20.45 -15.98
CA GLY A 238 10.59 21.70 -16.58
C GLY A 238 10.90 22.73 -15.48
N GLU A 239 12.04 23.41 -15.60
CA GLU A 239 12.37 24.54 -14.76
C GLU A 239 11.21 25.54 -14.82
N THR A 240 10.56 25.81 -13.70
CA THR A 240 9.65 26.94 -13.57
C THR A 240 10.49 28.17 -13.90
N GLN A 241 10.28 28.76 -15.08
CA GLN A 241 10.88 30.05 -15.44
C GLN A 241 10.53 31.01 -14.34
N GLY A 242 11.53 31.30 -13.49
CA GLY A 242 11.44 32.36 -12.52
C GLY A 242 11.17 33.62 -13.30
N GLY A 243 9.99 34.24 -13.08
CA GLY A 243 9.64 35.49 -13.71
C GLY A 243 10.72 36.53 -13.45
N LEU A 244 11.39 36.93 -14.52
CA LEU A 244 12.21 38.13 -14.56
C LEU A 244 11.26 39.31 -14.38
N PHE A 245 11.18 39.85 -13.17
CA PHE A 245 10.73 41.23 -13.02
C PHE A 245 11.87 42.12 -13.52
N VAL A 246 11.75 42.57 -14.75
CA VAL A 246 12.51 43.73 -15.26
C VAL A 246 11.83 44.97 -14.71
N LEU A 247 12.60 45.81 -14.05
CA LEU A 247 12.27 47.13 -13.52
C LEU A 247 11.75 48.09 -14.59
#